data_f107f4123d1ba54da5be3655e786607f
#
_entry.id   f107f4123d1ba54da5be3655e786607f
#
_cell.length_a   1.000
_cell.length_b   1.000
_cell.length_c   1.000
_cell.angle_alpha   90.00
_cell.angle_beta   90.00
_cell.angle_gamma   90.00
#
_symmetry.space_group_name_H-M   'P 1'
#
loop_
_entity.id
_entity.type
_entity.pdbx_description
1 polymer ?
#
loop_
_entity_poly.entity_id
_entity_poly.type
_entity_poly.pdbx_seq_one_letter_code
_entity_poly.pdbx_strand_id
1 'polypeptide(L)'
;MRDCVYLKFFVIESQRHDGQLLYQWLLREASALGLPGGSAFRAVAGFGRHHVLHEARFYELAGELPMEVVFVTGRAEADQLIAHVAAAGLSLFHYLMAAESGTTGTDD
;
A
#
# COMPACT_ATOMS: atom_id res chain seq x y z
N MET A 1 -13.81 -18.49 8.51
CA MET A 1 -13.11 -17.60 7.56
C MET A 1 -14.06 -16.53 7.07
N ARG A 2 -13.56 -15.36 6.89
CA ARG A 2 -14.31 -14.22 6.38
C ARG A 2 -13.82 -13.82 5.01
N ASP A 3 -14.73 -13.46 4.13
CA ASP A 3 -14.37 -12.87 2.86
C ASP A 3 -13.79 -11.49 3.08
N CYS A 4 -12.70 -11.22 2.42
CA CYS A 4 -12.02 -9.94 2.49
C CYS A 4 -11.30 -9.68 1.17
N VAL A 5 -10.52 -8.61 1.13
CA VAL A 5 -9.66 -8.31 0.00
C VAL A 5 -8.26 -8.01 0.51
N TYR A 6 -7.30 -8.31 -0.33
CA TYR A 6 -5.91 -7.93 -0.16
C TYR A 6 -5.68 -6.75 -1.10
N LEU A 7 -5.38 -5.60 -0.51
CA LEU A 7 -5.16 -4.37 -1.27
C LEU A 7 -3.70 -3.98 -1.12
N LYS A 8 -3.03 -3.74 -2.24
CA LYS A 8 -1.63 -3.33 -2.23
C LYS A 8 -1.46 -2.09 -3.07
N PHE A 9 -0.82 -1.08 -2.50
CA PHE A 9 -0.36 0.11 -3.22
C PHE A 9 1.14 0.04 -3.38
N PHE A 10 1.63 0.62 -4.48
CA PHE A 10 3.06 0.77 -4.74
C PHE A 10 3.42 2.24 -4.68
N VAL A 11 4.40 2.55 -3.86
CA VAL A 11 4.92 3.91 -3.73
C VAL A 11 6.44 3.84 -3.71
N ILE A 12 7.09 4.99 -3.79
CA ILE A 12 8.53 5.08 -3.64
C ILE A 12 8.85 5.52 -2.21
N GLU A 13 9.88 4.96 -1.63
CA GLU A 13 10.24 5.19 -0.23
C GLU A 13 10.33 6.67 0.12
N SER A 14 10.94 7.47 -0.75
CA SER A 14 11.15 8.89 -0.51
C SER A 14 9.99 9.79 -0.91
N GLN A 15 8.95 9.21 -1.53
CA GLN A 15 7.81 9.97 -2.01
C GLN A 15 7.09 10.63 -0.85
N ARG A 16 6.70 11.89 -1.03
CA ARG A 16 6.06 12.68 0.02
C ARG A 16 4.72 13.20 -0.43
N HIS A 17 3.88 13.46 0.54
CA HIS A 17 2.57 14.07 0.33
C HIS A 17 2.25 14.90 1.58
N ASP A 18 1.88 16.15 1.37
CA ASP A 18 1.57 17.09 2.47
C ASP A 18 2.64 17.13 3.55
N GLY A 19 3.91 17.13 3.11
CA GLY A 19 5.04 17.27 4.02
C GLY A 19 5.42 16.01 4.78
N GLN A 20 4.80 14.87 4.49
CA GLN A 20 5.12 13.62 5.16
C GLN A 20 5.40 12.53 4.14
N LEU A 21 6.04 11.46 4.56
CA LEU A 21 6.30 10.33 3.68
C LEU A 21 4.98 9.71 3.26
N LEU A 22 4.83 9.46 1.96
CA LEU A 22 3.57 8.99 1.41
C LEU A 22 3.12 7.66 2.02
N TYR A 23 4.07 6.71 2.23
CA TYR A 23 3.67 5.42 2.78
C TYR A 23 3.13 5.58 4.21
N GLN A 24 3.67 6.53 4.98
CA GLN A 24 3.16 6.81 6.32
C GLN A 24 1.80 7.48 6.26
N TRP A 25 1.61 8.39 5.32
CA TRP A 25 0.32 9.04 5.09
C TRP A 25 -0.75 7.99 4.77
N LEU A 26 -0.44 7.05 3.86
CA LEU A 26 -1.36 5.97 3.51
C LEU A 26 -1.78 5.17 4.75
N LEU A 27 -0.82 4.77 5.57
CA LEU A 27 -1.13 3.99 6.77
C LEU A 27 -1.99 4.78 7.75
N ARG A 28 -1.71 6.06 7.92
CA ARG A 28 -2.50 6.91 8.80
C ARG A 28 -3.93 7.09 8.30
N GLU A 29 -4.08 7.38 7.00
CA GLU A 29 -5.40 7.59 6.42
C GLU A 29 -6.22 6.32 6.47
N ALA A 30 -5.61 5.18 6.20
CA ALA A 30 -6.29 3.89 6.30
C ALA A 30 -6.79 3.64 7.72
N SER A 31 -5.96 3.93 8.71
CA SER A 31 -6.34 3.79 10.11
C SER A 31 -7.52 4.71 10.45
N ALA A 32 -7.47 5.95 9.99
CA ALA A 32 -8.55 6.92 10.23
C ALA A 32 -9.86 6.50 9.57
N LEU A 33 -9.80 5.80 8.44
CA LEU A 33 -10.98 5.30 7.74
C LEU A 33 -11.51 4.00 8.33
N GLY A 34 -10.85 3.47 9.33
CA GLY A 34 -11.33 2.29 10.03
C GLY A 34 -10.83 0.96 9.50
N LEU A 35 -9.82 0.96 8.63
CA LEU A 35 -9.23 -0.31 8.21
C LEU A 35 -8.55 -0.98 9.41
N PRO A 36 -8.67 -2.31 9.53
CA PRO A 36 -8.21 -3.00 10.76
C PRO A 36 -6.71 -3.11 10.89
N GLY A 37 -5.96 -2.90 9.82
CA GLY A 37 -4.51 -2.95 9.89
C GLY A 37 -3.88 -2.70 8.55
N GLY A 38 -2.60 -2.40 8.56
CA GLY A 38 -1.83 -2.20 7.36
C GLY A 38 -0.35 -2.29 7.66
N SER A 39 0.43 -2.57 6.63
CA SER A 39 1.88 -2.72 6.76
C SER A 39 2.56 -2.14 5.53
N ALA A 40 3.76 -1.66 5.71
CA ALA A 40 4.59 -1.21 4.60
C ALA A 40 5.84 -2.07 4.55
N PHE A 41 6.21 -2.50 3.35
CA PHE A 41 7.37 -3.34 3.11
C PHE A 41 8.27 -2.65 2.08
N ARG A 42 9.55 -2.61 2.37
CA ARG A 42 10.52 -2.09 1.43
C ARG A 42 11.00 -3.22 0.54
N ALA A 43 10.97 -3.02 -0.78
CA ALA A 43 11.56 -3.97 -1.69
C ALA A 43 13.08 -3.89 -1.58
N VAL A 44 13.75 -5.04 -1.63
CA VAL A 44 15.21 -5.05 -1.65
C VAL A 44 15.76 -4.64 -3.00
N ALA A 45 14.96 -4.79 -4.06
CA ALA A 45 15.29 -4.36 -5.40
C ALA A 45 14.02 -4.36 -6.21
N GLY A 46 14.00 -3.63 -7.31
CA GLY A 46 12.82 -3.63 -8.17
C GLY A 46 12.87 -2.53 -9.20
N PHE A 47 11.93 -2.62 -10.13
CA PHE A 47 11.70 -1.56 -11.09
C PHE A 47 10.20 -1.41 -11.29
N GLY A 48 9.81 -0.23 -11.65
CA GLY A 48 8.40 0.07 -11.80
C GLY A 48 7.97 0.20 -13.25
N ARG A 49 6.79 0.74 -13.42
CA ARG A 49 6.15 0.89 -14.74
C ARG A 49 6.91 1.80 -15.69
N HIS A 50 7.83 2.57 -15.15
CA HIS A 50 8.62 3.50 -15.97
C HIS A 50 9.87 2.85 -16.54
N HIS A 51 10.05 1.56 -16.32
CA HIS A 51 11.07 0.73 -16.94
C HIS A 51 12.50 1.23 -16.78
N VAL A 52 12.82 1.64 -15.60
CA VAL A 52 14.16 2.10 -15.29
C VAL A 52 14.97 0.98 -14.66
N LEU A 53 15.13 -0.09 -15.41
CA LEU A 53 15.79 -1.33 -14.95
C LEU A 53 17.18 -1.10 -14.39
N HIS A 54 17.95 -0.28 -15.10
CA HIS A 54 19.31 0.03 -14.68
C HIS A 54 19.34 0.85 -13.41
N GLU A 55 18.21 1.36 -12.98
CA GLU A 55 18.11 2.23 -11.84
C GLU A 55 17.66 1.53 -10.57
N ALA A 56 17.49 0.23 -10.60
CA ALA A 56 17.24 -0.50 -9.35
C ALA A 56 18.33 -0.19 -8.32
N ARG A 57 19.58 -0.03 -8.80
CA ARG A 57 20.68 0.36 -7.93
C ARG A 57 20.55 1.79 -7.45
N PHE A 58 20.05 2.66 -8.33
CA PHE A 58 19.83 4.05 -7.96
C PHE A 58 18.75 4.20 -6.91
N TYR A 59 17.72 3.38 -6.98
CA TYR A 59 16.70 3.37 -5.94
C TYR A 59 17.32 3.11 -4.57
N GLU A 60 18.20 2.10 -4.49
CA GLU A 60 18.90 1.82 -3.25
C GLU A 60 19.74 3.00 -2.76
N LEU A 61 20.57 3.53 -3.66
CA LEU A 61 21.51 4.58 -3.30
C LEU A 61 20.84 5.89 -2.94
N ALA A 62 19.68 6.17 -3.56
CA ALA A 62 18.98 7.43 -3.37
C ALA A 62 17.83 7.34 -2.37
N GLY A 63 17.63 6.19 -1.74
CA GLY A 63 16.48 5.99 -0.87
C GLY A 63 15.18 5.92 -1.65
N GLU A 64 15.25 5.51 -2.90
CA GLU A 64 14.09 5.46 -3.78
C GLU A 64 13.62 4.03 -4.04
N LEU A 65 13.82 3.16 -3.07
CA LEU A 65 13.34 1.80 -3.18
C LEU A 65 11.82 1.77 -3.25
N PRO A 66 11.27 0.86 -4.06
CA PRO A 66 9.83 0.65 -4.04
C PRO A 66 9.35 0.18 -2.68
N MET A 67 8.21 0.72 -2.27
CA MET A 67 7.53 0.31 -1.05
C MET A 67 6.19 -0.29 -1.43
N GLU A 68 5.81 -1.35 -0.75
CA GLU A 68 4.50 -1.97 -0.89
C GLU A 68 3.74 -1.72 0.38
N VAL A 69 2.59 -1.06 0.27
CA VAL A 69 1.73 -0.78 1.41
C VAL A 69 0.50 -1.65 1.26
N VAL A 70 0.32 -2.56 2.22
CA VAL A 70 -0.67 -3.63 2.09
C VAL A 70 -1.70 -3.58 3.20
N PHE A 71 -2.92 -3.96 2.84
CA PHE A 71 -4.05 -4.00 3.76
C PHE A 71 -4.85 -5.26 3.49
N VAL A 72 -5.30 -5.91 4.55
CA VAL A 72 -6.28 -6.98 4.46
C VAL A 72 -7.54 -6.44 5.15
N THR A 73 -8.60 -6.24 4.40
CA THR A 73 -9.77 -5.51 4.88
C THR A 73 -11.03 -5.91 4.10
N GLY A 74 -12.16 -5.39 4.49
CA GLY A 74 -13.38 -5.56 3.72
C GLY A 74 -13.34 -4.78 2.41
N ARG A 75 -14.16 -5.21 1.44
CA ARG A 75 -14.19 -4.54 0.14
C ARG A 75 -14.64 -3.09 0.26
N ALA A 76 -15.60 -2.80 1.12
CA ALA A 76 -16.10 -1.44 1.29
C ALA A 76 -15.01 -0.50 1.78
N GLU A 77 -14.24 -0.95 2.76
CA GLU A 77 -13.14 -0.14 3.31
C GLU A 77 -12.03 0.05 2.29
N ALA A 78 -11.73 -1.00 1.52
CA ALA A 78 -10.74 -0.89 0.45
C ALA A 78 -11.16 0.13 -0.59
N ASP A 79 -12.43 0.09 -1.02
CA ASP A 79 -12.95 1.06 -1.99
C ASP A 79 -12.90 2.48 -1.44
N GLN A 80 -13.19 2.66 -0.14
CA GLN A 80 -13.10 3.98 0.50
C GLN A 80 -11.67 4.50 0.47
N LEU A 81 -10.71 3.65 0.78
CA LEU A 81 -9.31 4.08 0.78
C LEU A 81 -8.84 4.46 -0.63
N ILE A 82 -9.19 3.64 -1.62
CA ILE A 82 -8.84 3.93 -3.02
C ILE A 82 -9.43 5.28 -3.43
N ALA A 83 -10.71 5.53 -3.11
CA ALA A 83 -11.36 6.79 -3.44
C ALA A 83 -10.70 7.97 -2.70
N HIS A 84 -10.31 7.76 -1.45
CA HIS A 84 -9.65 8.77 -0.64
C HIS A 84 -8.29 9.17 -1.23
N VAL A 85 -7.52 8.19 -1.68
CA VAL A 85 -6.23 8.42 -2.34
C VAL A 85 -6.44 9.22 -3.62
N ALA A 86 -7.42 8.83 -4.43
CA ALA A 86 -7.74 9.56 -5.67
C ALA A 86 -8.16 11.00 -5.39
N ALA A 87 -8.99 11.20 -4.36
CA ALA A 87 -9.45 12.53 -3.98
C ALA A 87 -8.30 13.43 -3.51
N ALA A 88 -7.25 12.84 -2.99
CA ALA A 88 -6.04 13.59 -2.58
C ALA A 88 -5.16 13.97 -3.77
N GLY A 89 -5.55 13.62 -4.99
CA GLY A 89 -4.80 13.94 -6.19
C GLY A 89 -3.63 13.01 -6.46
N LEU A 90 -3.64 11.83 -5.84
CA LEU A 90 -2.55 10.88 -5.98
C LEU A 90 -2.91 9.80 -7.00
N SER A 91 -1.96 9.50 -7.88
CA SER A 91 -2.10 8.44 -8.88
C SER A 91 -1.15 7.32 -8.51
N LEU A 92 -1.65 6.31 -7.80
CA LEU A 92 -0.84 5.21 -7.30
C LEU A 92 -1.28 3.91 -7.95
N PHE A 93 -0.31 3.18 -8.48
CA PHE A 93 -0.61 1.84 -8.94
C PHE A 93 -0.98 0.96 -7.75
N HIS A 94 -2.05 0.21 -7.91
CA HIS A 94 -2.52 -0.68 -6.86
C HIS A 94 -3.25 -1.86 -7.48
N TYR A 95 -3.45 -2.91 -6.69
CA TYR A 95 -4.32 -3.99 -7.10
C TYR A 95 -5.06 -4.57 -5.90
N LEU A 96 -6.16 -5.25 -6.20
CA LEU A 96 -6.98 -5.94 -5.23
C LEU A 96 -7.03 -7.42 -5.59
N MET A 97 -7.05 -8.26 -4.57
CA MET A 97 -7.30 -9.68 -4.75
C MET A 97 -8.31 -10.13 -3.72
N ALA A 98 -9.21 -11.01 -4.13
CA ALA A 98 -10.12 -11.66 -3.19
C ALA A 98 -9.31 -12.56 -2.26
N ALA A 99 -9.68 -12.57 -1.01
CA ALA A 99 -8.98 -13.35 0.01
C ALA A 99 -9.97 -13.79 1.08
N GLU A 100 -9.50 -14.68 1.91
CA GLU A 100 -10.23 -15.09 3.11
C GLU A 100 -9.32 -14.91 4.30
N SER A 101 -9.86 -14.42 5.39
CA SER A 101 -9.08 -14.18 6.61
C SER A 101 -9.69 -14.93 7.77
N GLY A 102 -8.86 -15.22 8.76
CA GLY A 102 -9.29 -15.85 9.98
C GLY A 102 -8.19 -15.78 11.01
N THR A 103 -8.52 -16.11 12.23
CA THR A 103 -7.56 -16.17 13.34
C THR A 103 -7.51 -17.60 13.83
N THR A 104 -6.32 -18.17 13.86
CA THR A 104 -6.17 -19.54 14.35
C THR A 104 -6.63 -19.63 15.79
N GLY A 105 -7.30 -20.73 16.13
CA GLY A 105 -7.78 -20.95 17.48
C GLY A 105 -9.11 -20.29 17.79
N THR A 106 -9.78 -19.69 16.81
CA THR A 106 -11.10 -19.07 16.96
C THR A 106 -12.02 -19.53 15.86
N ASP A 107 -13.32 -19.17 15.95
CA ASP A 107 -14.29 -19.44 14.89
C ASP A 107 -14.19 -18.45 13.74
N ASP A 108 -13.44 -17.40 13.91
CA ASP A 108 -13.17 -16.44 12.86
C ASP A 108 -11.94 -16.85 12.08
#